data_2c82349da09823e74d6fc1dd449c7be1
#
_entry.id   2c82349da09823e74d6fc1dd449c7be1
#
_cell.length_a   1.000
_cell.length_b   1.000
_cell.length_c   1.000
_cell.angle_alpha   90.00
_cell.angle_beta   90.00
_cell.angle_gamma   90.00
#
_symmetry.space_group_name_H-M   'P 1'
#
loop_
_entity.id
_entity.type
_entity.pdbx_description
1 polymer ?
#
loop_
_entity_poly.entity_id
_entity_poly.type
_entity_poly.pdbx_seq_one_letter_code
_entity_poly.pdbx_strand_id
1 'polypeptide(L)'
;AFFLTNPERRGDRPPVDVGGMMAMAVSVSSLVLATAWGGTLYPWLSWQIIGLFALFVVAAVAFVLVERRAKEPIIPMLLFKNRNFVVCTITGMFIMLGMMGTVSYLPTYFQIVDGLAPEQAGLMTFPMMAGVLLTAVGTGFLATKTGRYKWMPIASCAVAAVGFVLLSRLTPDTSLLMTGVFLFVLGF
;
A
#
# COMPACT_ATOMS: atom_id res chain seq x y z
N ALA A 1 28.03 25.04 8.69
CA ALA A 1 26.78 25.51 8.04
C ALA A 1 27.03 26.61 6.96
N PHE A 2 28.29 26.89 6.59
CA PHE A 2 28.64 27.99 5.69
C PHE A 2 29.05 27.55 4.26
N PHE A 3 28.90 26.29 3.89
CA PHE A 3 29.34 25.75 2.58
C PHE A 3 28.25 25.18 1.69
N LEU A 4 26.99 25.45 1.97
CA LEU A 4 25.91 25.14 1.03
C LEU A 4 25.71 26.37 0.11
N THR A 5 26.51 26.46 -0.94
CA THR A 5 26.23 27.36 -2.05
C THR A 5 24.92 26.87 -2.66
N ASN A 6 23.85 27.63 -2.46
CA ASN A 6 22.56 27.35 -3.09
C ASN A 6 22.77 27.49 -4.62
N PRO A 7 22.70 26.42 -5.41
CA PRO A 7 22.83 26.60 -6.85
C PRO A 7 21.71 27.52 -7.30
N GLU A 8 22.05 28.59 -7.99
CA GLU A 8 21.09 29.53 -8.58
C GLU A 8 20.02 28.71 -9.30
N ARG A 9 18.78 28.82 -8.84
CA ARG A 9 17.61 28.25 -9.51
C ARG A 9 17.41 28.99 -10.83
N ARG A 10 18.24 28.65 -11.84
CA ARG A 10 18.01 29.02 -13.21
C ARG A 10 16.90 28.13 -13.76
N GLY A 11 15.73 28.69 -13.88
CA GLY A 11 14.62 28.06 -14.58
C GLY A 11 13.29 28.46 -13.97
N ASP A 12 12.36 28.86 -14.81
CA ASP A 12 10.95 28.99 -14.47
C ASP A 12 10.49 27.71 -13.76
N ARG A 13 9.74 27.87 -12.66
CA ARG A 13 9.15 26.72 -11.99
C ARG A 13 8.31 25.97 -13.02
N PRO A 14 8.59 24.69 -13.28
CA PRO A 14 7.82 23.96 -14.26
C PRO A 14 6.33 24.01 -13.89
N PRO A 15 5.44 24.14 -14.88
CA PRO A 15 4.02 24.22 -14.62
C PRO A 15 3.55 22.92 -13.97
N VAL A 16 2.95 23.04 -12.80
CA VAL A 16 2.36 21.90 -12.09
C VAL A 16 1.26 21.31 -12.97
N ASP A 17 1.24 20.00 -13.14
CA ASP A 17 0.19 19.29 -13.89
C ASP A 17 -1.12 19.22 -13.09
N VAL A 18 -1.82 20.37 -13.06
CA VAL A 18 -3.14 20.47 -12.39
C VAL A 18 -4.15 19.53 -13.04
N GLY A 19 -4.08 19.32 -14.37
CA GLY A 19 -4.98 18.44 -15.10
C GLY A 19 -4.83 16.98 -14.68
N GLY A 20 -3.60 16.49 -14.58
CA GLY A 20 -3.29 15.14 -14.09
C GLY A 20 -3.71 14.96 -12.62
N MET A 21 -3.43 15.96 -11.75
CA MET A 21 -3.84 15.91 -10.36
C MET A 21 -5.37 15.82 -10.20
N MET A 22 -6.13 16.62 -10.93
CA MET A 22 -7.60 16.58 -10.88
C MET A 22 -8.15 15.27 -11.42
N ALA A 23 -7.65 14.79 -12.55
CA ALA A 23 -8.06 13.50 -13.12
C ALA A 23 -7.76 12.34 -12.16
N MET A 24 -6.60 12.32 -11.53
CA MET A 24 -6.23 11.32 -10.53
C MET A 24 -7.13 11.41 -9.29
N ALA A 25 -7.37 12.60 -8.77
CA ALA A 25 -8.24 12.81 -7.61
C ALA A 25 -9.68 12.31 -7.87
N VAL A 26 -10.25 12.67 -9.03
CA VAL A 26 -11.59 12.20 -9.42
C VAL A 26 -11.62 10.70 -9.61
N SER A 27 -10.60 10.12 -10.25
CA SER A 27 -10.50 8.67 -10.46
C SER A 27 -10.46 7.91 -9.13
N VAL A 28 -9.55 8.27 -8.24
CA VAL A 28 -9.41 7.58 -6.94
C VAL A 28 -10.66 7.78 -6.08
N SER A 29 -11.19 9.00 -6.00
CA SER A 29 -12.38 9.29 -5.21
C SER A 29 -13.61 8.51 -5.71
N SER A 30 -13.83 8.43 -7.01
CA SER A 30 -14.96 7.68 -7.58
C SER A 30 -14.83 6.17 -7.33
N LEU A 31 -13.63 5.60 -7.40
CA LEU A 31 -13.40 4.20 -7.04
C LEU A 31 -13.66 3.93 -5.56
N VAL A 32 -13.14 4.78 -4.68
CA VAL A 32 -13.34 4.65 -3.23
C VAL A 32 -14.83 4.77 -2.87
N LEU A 33 -15.54 5.74 -3.43
CA LEU A 33 -16.98 5.90 -3.21
C LEU A 33 -17.77 4.72 -3.75
N ALA A 34 -17.45 4.21 -4.94
CA ALA A 34 -18.12 3.05 -5.51
C ALA A 34 -17.97 1.81 -4.63
N THR A 35 -16.77 1.56 -4.09
CA THR A 35 -16.52 0.41 -3.21
C THR A 35 -17.07 0.60 -1.81
N ALA A 36 -17.07 1.82 -1.26
CA ALA A 36 -17.59 2.11 0.08
C ALA A 36 -19.13 2.09 0.13
N TRP A 37 -19.81 2.55 -0.92
CA TRP A 37 -21.27 2.61 -0.98
C TRP A 37 -21.89 1.37 -1.61
N GLY A 38 -21.13 0.63 -2.44
CA GLY A 38 -21.59 -0.60 -3.08
C GLY A 38 -21.92 -1.69 -2.05
N GLY A 39 -23.13 -2.21 -2.10
CA GLY A 39 -23.62 -3.23 -1.17
C GLY A 39 -24.00 -2.73 0.22
N THR A 40 -23.72 -1.46 0.55
CA THR A 40 -24.07 -0.84 1.84
C THR A 40 -25.20 0.19 1.69
N LEU A 41 -24.95 1.28 1.00
CA LEU A 41 -25.94 2.34 0.72
C LEU A 41 -26.75 2.08 -0.56
N TYR A 42 -26.12 1.49 -1.56
CA TYR A 42 -26.71 1.21 -2.86
C TYR A 42 -26.41 -0.22 -3.30
N PRO A 43 -27.36 -0.93 -3.93
CA PRO A 43 -27.07 -2.22 -4.58
C PRO A 43 -25.97 -2.08 -5.62
N TRP A 44 -25.14 -3.12 -5.77
CA TRP A 44 -24.00 -3.10 -6.72
C TRP A 44 -24.39 -2.78 -8.16
N LEU A 45 -25.61 -3.16 -8.59
CA LEU A 45 -26.14 -2.90 -9.92
C LEU A 45 -26.95 -1.60 -10.03
N SER A 46 -26.90 -0.73 -9.03
CA SER A 46 -27.59 0.56 -9.08
C SER A 46 -26.90 1.51 -10.06
N TRP A 47 -27.67 2.41 -10.64
CA TRP A 47 -27.15 3.41 -11.58
C TRP A 47 -26.09 4.32 -10.95
N GLN A 48 -26.17 4.56 -9.63
CA GLN A 48 -25.18 5.35 -8.89
C GLN A 48 -23.82 4.66 -8.86
N ILE A 49 -23.78 3.37 -8.53
CA ILE A 49 -22.52 2.58 -8.45
C ILE A 49 -21.94 2.38 -9.84
N ILE A 50 -22.78 2.07 -10.84
CA ILE A 50 -22.35 1.96 -12.24
C ILE A 50 -21.81 3.30 -12.74
N GLY A 51 -22.47 4.41 -12.40
CA GLY A 51 -22.01 5.76 -12.75
C GLY A 51 -20.65 6.10 -12.12
N LEU A 52 -20.41 5.73 -10.84
CA LEU A 52 -19.13 5.91 -10.19
C LEU A 52 -18.01 5.07 -10.83
N PHE A 53 -18.29 3.82 -11.20
CA PHE A 53 -17.32 3.00 -11.93
C PHE A 53 -17.03 3.55 -13.32
N ALA A 54 -18.05 4.02 -14.03
CA ALA A 54 -17.86 4.66 -15.32
C ALA A 54 -17.01 5.94 -15.19
N LEU A 55 -17.29 6.77 -14.17
CA LEU A 55 -16.51 7.97 -13.88
C LEU A 55 -15.06 7.62 -13.52
N PHE A 56 -14.84 6.57 -12.73
CA PHE A 56 -13.50 6.06 -12.44
C PHE A 56 -12.74 5.72 -13.72
N VAL A 57 -13.34 4.93 -14.61
CA VAL A 57 -12.69 4.50 -15.86
C VAL A 57 -12.38 5.70 -16.75
N VAL A 58 -13.34 6.61 -16.93
CA VAL A 58 -13.16 7.82 -17.76
C VAL A 58 -12.06 8.71 -17.18
N ALA A 59 -12.08 8.97 -15.88
CA ALA A 59 -11.07 9.78 -15.21
C ALA A 59 -9.68 9.12 -15.23
N ALA A 60 -9.60 7.79 -15.07
CA ALA A 60 -8.34 7.05 -15.18
C ALA A 60 -7.74 7.13 -16.59
N VAL A 61 -8.57 6.99 -17.62
CA VAL A 61 -8.14 7.15 -19.01
C VAL A 61 -7.70 8.59 -19.27
N ALA A 62 -8.47 9.58 -18.80
CA ALA A 62 -8.12 11.00 -18.92
C ALA A 62 -6.77 11.27 -18.22
N PHE A 63 -6.56 10.75 -17.01
CA PHE A 63 -5.28 10.85 -16.30
C PHE A 63 -4.13 10.32 -17.16
N VAL A 64 -4.22 9.11 -17.70
CA VAL A 64 -3.17 8.52 -18.54
C VAL A 64 -2.92 9.36 -19.80
N LEU A 65 -3.95 9.94 -20.41
CA LEU A 65 -3.81 10.76 -21.60
C LEU A 65 -3.14 12.12 -21.30
N VAL A 66 -3.51 12.74 -20.18
CA VAL A 66 -2.92 14.00 -19.71
C VAL A 66 -1.46 13.75 -19.35
N GLU A 67 -1.17 12.72 -18.58
CA GLU A 67 0.16 12.35 -18.10
C GLU A 67 1.13 12.06 -19.26
N ARG A 68 0.65 11.45 -20.35
CA ARG A 68 1.46 11.23 -21.56
C ARG A 68 1.85 12.51 -22.29
N ARG A 69 1.11 13.60 -22.08
CA ARG A 69 1.34 14.90 -22.73
C ARG A 69 1.97 15.92 -21.80
N ALA A 70 1.97 15.68 -20.50
CA ALA A 70 2.53 16.57 -19.51
C ALA A 70 4.04 16.72 -19.69
N LYS A 71 4.55 17.95 -19.57
CA LYS A 71 6.00 18.24 -19.60
C LYS A 71 6.69 17.69 -18.35
N GLU A 72 6.00 17.72 -17.20
CA GLU A 72 6.44 17.11 -15.95
C GLU A 72 5.32 16.21 -15.41
N PRO A 73 5.32 14.93 -15.83
CA PRO A 73 4.31 13.98 -15.41
C PRO A 73 4.48 13.64 -13.91
N ILE A 74 3.36 13.47 -13.19
CA ILE A 74 3.34 13.04 -11.78
C ILE A 74 3.90 11.62 -11.69
N ILE A 75 3.48 10.76 -12.62
CA ILE A 75 3.97 9.39 -12.73
C ILE A 75 4.55 9.19 -14.13
N PRO A 76 5.88 9.27 -14.32
CA PRO A 76 6.46 9.08 -15.63
C PRO A 76 6.08 7.72 -16.22
N MET A 77 5.26 7.72 -17.27
CA MET A 77 4.76 6.48 -17.93
C MET A 77 5.90 5.60 -18.44
N LEU A 78 7.09 6.16 -18.60
CA LEU A 78 8.30 5.42 -18.99
C LEU A 78 8.69 4.37 -17.93
N LEU A 79 8.36 4.58 -16.65
CA LEU A 79 8.63 3.63 -15.57
C LEU A 79 7.91 2.29 -15.80
N PHE A 80 6.71 2.32 -16.37
CA PHE A 80 5.95 1.10 -16.69
C PHE A 80 6.54 0.26 -17.83
N LYS A 81 7.51 0.80 -18.58
CA LYS A 81 8.31 0.01 -19.53
C LYS A 81 9.39 -0.82 -18.84
N ASN A 82 9.76 -0.44 -17.61
CA ASN A 82 10.73 -1.20 -16.84
C ASN A 82 10.05 -2.38 -16.14
N ARG A 83 10.39 -3.59 -16.57
CA ARG A 83 9.83 -4.84 -16.02
C ARG A 83 9.99 -4.93 -14.49
N ASN A 84 11.14 -4.50 -13.96
CA ASN A 84 11.39 -4.56 -12.52
C ASN A 84 10.43 -3.63 -11.76
N PHE A 85 10.19 -2.42 -12.29
CA PHE A 85 9.23 -1.48 -11.70
C PHE A 85 7.82 -2.06 -11.66
N VAL A 86 7.35 -2.61 -12.78
CA VAL A 86 6.00 -3.20 -12.88
C VAL A 86 5.84 -4.38 -11.90
N VAL A 87 6.82 -5.29 -11.88
CA VAL A 87 6.78 -6.45 -10.96
C VAL A 87 6.78 -5.99 -9.50
N CYS A 88 7.65 -5.05 -9.12
CA CYS A 88 7.69 -4.54 -7.74
C CYS A 88 6.37 -3.84 -7.35
N THR A 89 5.78 -3.07 -8.27
CA THR A 89 4.51 -2.37 -8.02
C THR A 89 3.36 -3.36 -7.83
N ILE A 90 3.23 -4.36 -8.71
CA ILE A 90 2.19 -5.39 -8.61
C ILE A 90 2.37 -6.21 -7.32
N THR A 91 3.59 -6.63 -7.02
CA THR A 91 3.89 -7.41 -5.80
C THR A 91 3.58 -6.58 -4.55
N GLY A 92 4.00 -5.31 -4.51
CA GLY A 92 3.70 -4.40 -3.42
C GLY A 92 2.19 -4.20 -3.22
N MET A 93 1.42 -4.12 -4.30
CA MET A 93 -0.03 -4.03 -4.24
C MET A 93 -0.65 -5.27 -3.56
N PHE A 94 -0.24 -6.48 -3.94
CA PHE A 94 -0.76 -7.71 -3.31
C PHE A 94 -0.37 -7.83 -1.85
N ILE A 95 0.87 -7.48 -1.48
CA ILE A 95 1.30 -7.47 -0.08
C ILE A 95 0.46 -6.48 0.73
N MET A 96 0.24 -5.27 0.20
CA MET A 96 -0.55 -4.25 0.88
C MET A 96 -2.00 -4.67 1.07
N LEU A 97 -2.62 -5.31 0.07
CA LEU A 97 -3.97 -5.88 0.19
C LEU A 97 -4.04 -6.94 1.31
N GLY A 98 -3.06 -7.86 1.36
CA GLY A 98 -2.99 -8.86 2.41
C GLY A 98 -2.78 -8.25 3.80
N MET A 99 -1.90 -7.27 3.92
CA MET A 99 -1.66 -6.56 5.19
C MET A 99 -2.91 -5.79 5.65
N MET A 100 -3.58 -5.08 4.75
CA MET A 100 -4.84 -4.39 5.07
C MET A 100 -5.92 -5.36 5.53
N GLY A 101 -6.05 -6.50 4.86
CA GLY A 101 -6.93 -7.57 5.30
C GLY A 101 -6.59 -8.06 6.71
N THR A 102 -5.32 -8.32 6.98
CA THR A 102 -4.84 -8.76 8.30
C THR A 102 -5.18 -7.73 9.39
N VAL A 103 -4.83 -6.46 9.18
CA VAL A 103 -5.08 -5.38 10.15
C VAL A 103 -6.58 -5.19 10.42
N SER A 104 -7.43 -5.35 9.38
CA SER A 104 -8.87 -5.12 9.52
C SER A 104 -9.61 -6.29 10.17
N TYR A 105 -9.25 -7.53 9.84
CA TYR A 105 -10.01 -8.71 10.28
C TYR A 105 -9.44 -9.39 11.50
N LEU A 106 -8.14 -9.30 11.74
CA LEU A 106 -7.51 -10.03 12.83
C LEU A 106 -7.97 -9.59 14.23
N PRO A 107 -8.14 -8.27 14.52
CA PRO A 107 -8.71 -7.86 15.80
C PRO A 107 -10.13 -8.41 16.04
N THR A 108 -10.94 -8.52 15.00
CA THR A 108 -12.27 -9.10 15.07
C THR A 108 -12.19 -10.61 15.34
N TYR A 109 -11.25 -11.31 14.73
CA TYR A 109 -10.98 -12.72 14.99
C TYR A 109 -10.64 -12.95 16.48
N PHE A 110 -9.73 -12.17 17.05
CA PHE A 110 -9.35 -12.28 18.46
C PHE A 110 -10.51 -12.01 19.43
N GLN A 111 -11.41 -11.09 19.06
CA GLN A 111 -12.58 -10.81 19.88
C GLN A 111 -13.62 -11.95 19.84
N ILE A 112 -13.84 -12.55 18.66
CA ILE A 112 -14.88 -13.56 18.48
C ILE A 112 -14.38 -14.95 18.89
N VAL A 113 -13.15 -15.32 18.53
CA VAL A 113 -12.61 -16.68 18.73
C VAL A 113 -11.92 -16.80 20.08
N ASP A 114 -11.06 -15.84 20.43
CA ASP A 114 -10.28 -15.88 21.66
C ASP A 114 -10.98 -15.16 22.82
N GLY A 115 -12.14 -14.51 22.58
CA GLY A 115 -12.92 -13.82 23.62
C GLY A 115 -12.21 -12.60 24.21
N LEU A 116 -11.22 -12.03 23.52
CA LEU A 116 -10.44 -10.89 24.01
C LEU A 116 -11.26 -9.61 24.02
N ALA A 117 -11.02 -8.74 25.01
CA ALA A 117 -11.55 -7.38 24.99
C ALA A 117 -10.98 -6.60 23.79
N PRO A 118 -11.74 -5.63 23.24
CA PRO A 118 -11.31 -4.85 22.06
C PRO A 118 -9.93 -4.22 22.20
N GLU A 119 -9.58 -3.76 23.41
CA GLU A 119 -8.28 -3.18 23.73
C GLU A 119 -7.15 -4.21 23.60
N GLN A 120 -7.37 -5.41 24.13
CA GLN A 120 -6.40 -6.51 24.08
C GLN A 120 -6.22 -7.02 22.64
N ALA A 121 -7.33 -7.16 21.89
CA ALA A 121 -7.30 -7.54 20.50
C ALA A 121 -6.51 -6.53 19.63
N GLY A 122 -6.64 -5.22 19.93
CA GLY A 122 -5.83 -4.18 19.31
C GLY A 122 -4.35 -4.29 19.64
N LEU A 123 -4.00 -4.59 20.91
CA LEU A 123 -2.62 -4.78 21.34
C LEU A 123 -1.93 -5.96 20.63
N MET A 124 -2.68 -6.98 20.22
CA MET A 124 -2.14 -8.11 19.46
C MET A 124 -1.58 -7.72 18.08
N THR A 125 -1.84 -6.52 17.58
CA THR A 125 -1.24 -6.01 16.34
C THR A 125 0.15 -5.37 16.55
N PHE A 126 0.56 -5.08 17.79
CA PHE A 126 1.87 -4.47 18.08
C PHE A 126 3.08 -5.27 17.57
N PRO A 127 3.13 -6.61 17.66
CA PRO A 127 4.24 -7.38 17.10
C PRO A 127 4.45 -7.13 15.61
N MET A 128 3.35 -7.00 14.84
CA MET A 128 3.42 -6.69 13.41
C MET A 128 4.00 -5.29 13.18
N MET A 129 3.54 -4.28 13.94
CA MET A 129 4.09 -2.92 13.84
C MET A 129 5.58 -2.86 14.21
N ALA A 130 5.99 -3.62 15.23
CA ALA A 130 7.39 -3.75 15.60
C ALA A 130 8.23 -4.35 14.46
N GLY A 131 7.73 -5.39 13.79
CA GLY A 131 8.34 -5.97 12.59
C GLY A 131 8.54 -4.94 11.48
N VAL A 132 7.47 -4.20 11.14
CA VAL A 132 7.53 -3.13 10.13
C VAL A 132 8.57 -2.07 10.47
N LEU A 133 8.60 -1.58 11.72
CA LEU A 133 9.56 -0.57 12.15
C LEU A 133 11.00 -1.06 12.09
N LEU A 134 11.26 -2.28 12.59
CA LEU A 134 12.60 -2.88 12.55
C LEU A 134 13.09 -3.07 11.12
N THR A 135 12.22 -3.53 10.24
CA THR A 135 12.55 -3.72 8.82
C THR A 135 12.77 -2.38 8.13
N ALA A 136 11.94 -1.38 8.37
CA ALA A 136 12.08 -0.05 7.77
C ALA A 136 13.43 0.59 8.16
N VAL A 137 13.78 0.56 9.45
CA VAL A 137 15.05 1.09 9.95
C VAL A 137 16.23 0.24 9.48
N GLY A 138 16.12 -1.09 9.60
CA GLY A 138 17.18 -2.03 9.23
C GLY A 138 17.52 -1.98 7.74
N THR A 139 16.51 -2.02 6.87
CA THR A 139 16.70 -1.94 5.41
C THR A 139 17.23 -0.58 4.99
N GLY A 140 16.76 0.51 5.59
CA GLY A 140 17.29 1.86 5.35
C GLY A 140 18.77 1.96 5.69
N PHE A 141 19.17 1.49 6.88
CA PHE A 141 20.58 1.45 7.31
C PHE A 141 21.42 0.55 6.41
N LEU A 142 20.91 -0.63 6.05
CA LEU A 142 21.64 -1.58 5.23
C LEU A 142 21.81 -1.07 3.79
N ALA A 143 20.80 -0.42 3.23
CA ALA A 143 20.84 0.21 1.90
C ALA A 143 21.92 1.31 1.83
N THR A 144 21.98 2.18 2.85
CA THR A 144 22.96 3.27 2.90
C THR A 144 24.38 2.76 3.07
N LYS A 145 24.58 1.69 3.88
CA LYS A 145 25.90 1.14 4.18
C LYS A 145 26.46 0.25 3.05
N THR A 146 25.62 -0.53 2.39
CA THR A 146 26.06 -1.52 1.40
C THR A 146 25.91 -1.07 -0.05
N GLY A 147 25.01 -0.09 -0.33
CA GLY A 147 24.65 0.34 -1.69
C GLY A 147 23.94 -0.74 -2.52
N ARG A 148 23.76 -1.93 -1.97
CA ARG A 148 23.15 -3.09 -2.64
C ARG A 148 21.71 -3.29 -2.18
N TYR A 149 20.76 -2.65 -2.85
CA TYR A 149 19.32 -2.68 -2.48
C TYR A 149 18.48 -3.69 -3.30
N LYS A 150 19.03 -4.27 -4.37
CA LYS A 150 18.26 -5.11 -5.31
C LYS A 150 17.68 -6.40 -4.71
N TRP A 151 18.34 -6.99 -3.71
CA TRP A 151 17.89 -8.21 -3.05
C TRP A 151 16.84 -7.98 -1.97
N MET A 152 16.75 -6.75 -1.43
CA MET A 152 15.84 -6.41 -0.33
C MET A 152 14.36 -6.64 -0.67
N PRO A 153 13.82 -6.18 -1.82
CA PRO A 153 12.43 -6.46 -2.19
C PRO A 153 12.15 -7.96 -2.31
N ILE A 154 13.12 -8.73 -2.81
CA ILE A 154 12.97 -10.20 -2.96
C ILE A 154 12.88 -10.86 -1.59
N ALA A 155 13.77 -10.48 -0.66
CA ALA A 155 13.76 -11.00 0.69
C ALA A 155 12.46 -10.62 1.43
N SER A 156 12.03 -9.36 1.35
CA SER A 156 10.78 -8.90 1.96
C SER A 156 9.55 -9.63 1.42
N CYS A 157 9.47 -9.84 0.11
CA CYS A 157 8.39 -10.64 -0.49
C CYS A 157 8.37 -12.07 0.02
N ALA A 158 9.54 -12.71 0.16
CA ALA A 158 9.64 -14.07 0.66
C ALA A 158 9.20 -14.15 2.13
N VAL A 159 9.64 -13.21 2.97
CA VAL A 159 9.24 -13.14 4.38
C VAL A 159 7.76 -12.87 4.52
N ALA A 160 7.19 -11.93 3.77
CA ALA A 160 5.76 -11.66 3.77
C ALA A 160 4.94 -12.89 3.34
N ALA A 161 5.38 -13.61 2.31
CA ALA A 161 4.73 -14.85 1.88
C ALA A 161 4.74 -15.91 3.00
N VAL A 162 5.87 -16.08 3.70
CA VAL A 162 5.96 -16.96 4.88
C VAL A 162 4.99 -16.49 5.98
N GLY A 163 4.95 -15.18 6.27
CA GLY A 163 4.03 -14.59 7.25
C GLY A 163 2.56 -14.91 6.93
N PHE A 164 2.14 -14.75 5.68
CA PHE A 164 0.77 -15.09 5.25
C PHE A 164 0.49 -16.59 5.34
N VAL A 165 1.44 -17.46 4.99
CA VAL A 165 1.31 -18.90 5.15
C VAL A 165 1.18 -19.27 6.62
N LEU A 166 1.96 -18.67 7.51
CA LEU A 166 1.85 -18.90 8.94
C LEU A 166 0.48 -18.45 9.48
N LEU A 167 0.00 -17.27 9.08
CA LEU A 167 -1.33 -16.79 9.46
C LEU A 167 -2.47 -17.68 8.92
N SER A 168 -2.29 -18.26 7.74
CA SER A 168 -3.29 -19.21 7.19
C SER A 168 -3.41 -20.52 8.00
N ARG A 169 -2.45 -20.79 8.89
CA ARG A 169 -2.44 -21.96 9.78
C ARG A 169 -2.99 -21.66 11.18
N LEU A 170 -3.51 -20.45 11.41
CA LEU A 170 -4.16 -20.12 12.66
C LEU A 170 -5.35 -21.02 12.92
N THR A 171 -5.38 -21.58 14.14
CA THR A 171 -6.48 -22.39 14.66
C THR A 171 -6.90 -21.81 16.02
N PRO A 172 -8.12 -22.09 16.50
CA PRO A 172 -8.57 -21.63 17.81
C PRO A 172 -7.66 -22.07 18.98
N ASP A 173 -6.90 -23.17 18.80
CA ASP A 173 -5.96 -23.68 19.79
C ASP A 173 -4.57 -23.03 19.71
N THR A 174 -4.34 -22.13 18.78
CA THR A 174 -3.04 -21.46 18.62
C THR A 174 -2.84 -20.46 19.75
N SER A 175 -1.72 -20.58 20.50
CA SER A 175 -1.44 -19.64 21.59
C SER A 175 -1.26 -18.20 21.06
N LEU A 176 -1.71 -17.21 21.84
CA LEU A 176 -1.59 -15.80 21.52
C LEU A 176 -0.14 -15.37 21.25
N LEU A 177 0.82 -15.98 21.97
CA LEU A 177 2.24 -15.72 21.77
C LEU A 177 2.70 -16.18 20.39
N MET A 178 2.25 -17.34 19.93
CA MET A 178 2.60 -17.87 18.62
C MET A 178 1.98 -17.02 17.49
N THR A 179 0.76 -16.57 17.67
CA THR A 179 0.09 -15.63 16.77
C THR A 179 0.86 -14.30 16.70
N GLY A 180 1.35 -13.80 17.83
CA GLY A 180 2.23 -12.61 17.87
C GLY A 180 3.51 -12.79 17.05
N VAL A 181 4.14 -13.97 17.11
CA VAL A 181 5.32 -14.29 16.28
C VAL A 181 4.96 -14.32 14.80
N PHE A 182 3.82 -14.89 14.41
CA PHE A 182 3.39 -14.91 13.02
C PHE A 182 3.15 -13.50 12.48
N LEU A 183 2.55 -12.64 13.30
CA LEU A 183 2.34 -11.23 12.99
C LEU A 183 3.64 -10.46 12.87
N PHE A 184 4.58 -10.72 13.76
CA PHE A 184 5.91 -10.13 13.69
C PHE A 184 6.62 -10.49 12.39
N VAL A 185 6.58 -11.78 12.00
CA VAL A 185 7.16 -12.25 10.72
C VAL A 185 6.47 -11.59 9.53
N LEU A 186 5.15 -11.41 9.56
CA LEU A 186 4.45 -10.71 8.48
C LEU A 186 4.85 -9.24 8.37
N GLY A 187 5.08 -8.57 9.52
CA GLY A 187 5.50 -7.18 9.56
C GLY A 187 6.97 -6.97 9.17
N PHE A 188 7.78 -8.02 9.30
CA PHE A 188 9.21 -7.97 9.00
C PHE A 188 9.48 -8.05 7.50
#